data_78c4fa91e919f81481088b16aaea6fca
#
_entry.id   78c4fa91e919f81481088b16aaea6fca
#
_cell.length_a   1.000
_cell.length_b   1.000
_cell.length_c   1.000
_cell.angle_alpha   90.00
_cell.angle_beta   90.00
_cell.angle_gamma   90.00
#
_symmetry.space_group_name_H-M   'P 1'
#
loop_
_entity.id
_entity.type
_entity.pdbx_description
1 polymer ?
#
loop_
_entity_poly.entity_id
_entity_poly.type
_entity_poly.pdbx_seq_one_letter_code
_entity_poly.pdbx_strand_id
1 'polypeptide(L)'
;MTKHDAPASAEEQRALSRDEQDLADQARQPALGQLKDRDLSDLVSRLRDRRNRARDLGNRQGREARGKADPSGATAAGGNEGMRSKLDYLNDALDRATAERDRRKADGPAAGDRPDQVELAQKALAAKQSAAGGPSETREKGAPLHPNDPDADQGKRALAETERRTAPSGAFDHAGDLPARERSRMRH
;
A
#
# COMPACT_ATOMS: atom_id res chain seq x y z
N MET A 1 -15.27 -34.43 0.56
CA MET A 1 -15.21 -33.24 1.42
C MET A 1 -13.76 -32.95 1.68
N THR A 2 -13.25 -31.89 1.12
CA THR A 2 -11.86 -31.46 1.38
C THR A 2 -11.79 -30.85 2.77
N LYS A 3 -10.63 -30.90 3.43
CA LYS A 3 -10.39 -30.27 4.75
C LYS A 3 -10.80 -28.79 4.81
N HIS A 4 -11.00 -28.17 3.66
CA HIS A 4 -11.29 -26.74 3.48
C HIS A 4 -12.78 -26.36 3.62
N ASP A 5 -13.68 -27.36 3.61
CA ASP A 5 -15.14 -27.14 3.68
C ASP A 5 -15.71 -27.38 5.09
N ALA A 6 -14.86 -27.76 6.05
CA ALA A 6 -15.30 -28.05 7.41
C ALA A 6 -15.63 -26.73 8.16
N PRO A 7 -16.67 -26.71 9.00
CA PRO A 7 -16.96 -25.58 9.88
C PRO A 7 -15.81 -25.37 10.88
N ALA A 8 -15.74 -24.16 11.45
CA ALA A 8 -14.73 -23.83 12.46
C ALA A 8 -14.75 -24.83 13.62
N SER A 9 -13.59 -25.40 13.96
CA SER A 9 -13.47 -26.30 15.10
C SER A 9 -13.65 -25.53 16.42
N ALA A 10 -14.05 -26.23 17.48
CA ALA A 10 -14.19 -25.62 18.81
C ALA A 10 -12.84 -25.05 19.32
N GLU A 11 -11.72 -25.63 18.90
CA GLU A 11 -10.37 -25.14 19.22
C GLU A 11 -10.04 -23.85 18.46
N GLU A 12 -10.37 -23.79 17.19
CA GLU A 12 -10.23 -22.60 16.37
C GLU A 12 -11.05 -21.42 16.94
N GLN A 13 -12.31 -21.68 17.31
CA GLN A 13 -13.19 -20.67 17.93
C GLN A 13 -12.65 -20.13 19.26
N ARG A 14 -11.90 -20.95 20.02
CA ARG A 14 -11.24 -20.51 21.25
C ARG A 14 -9.95 -19.75 20.98
N ALA A 15 -9.23 -20.10 19.93
CA ALA A 15 -7.95 -19.49 19.59
C ALA A 15 -8.09 -18.13 18.92
N LEU A 16 -9.13 -17.95 18.09
CA LEU A 16 -9.36 -16.73 17.32
C LEU A 16 -10.28 -15.76 18.06
N SER A 17 -10.03 -14.47 17.95
CA SER A 17 -11.00 -13.44 18.34
C SER A 17 -12.18 -13.44 17.36
N ARG A 18 -13.31 -12.84 17.76
CA ARG A 18 -14.52 -12.79 16.93
C ARG A 18 -14.25 -12.23 15.53
N ASP A 19 -13.54 -11.11 15.45
CA ASP A 19 -13.17 -10.50 14.16
C ASP A 19 -12.29 -11.43 13.30
N GLU A 20 -11.41 -12.21 13.94
CA GLU A 20 -10.53 -13.17 13.25
C GLU A 20 -11.31 -14.41 12.80
N GLN A 21 -12.31 -14.83 13.57
CA GLN A 21 -13.24 -15.90 13.19
C GLN A 21 -14.05 -15.49 11.95
N ASP A 22 -14.59 -14.28 11.95
CA ASP A 22 -15.34 -13.74 10.79
C ASP A 22 -14.46 -13.73 9.52
N LEU A 23 -13.19 -13.38 9.63
CA LEU A 23 -12.24 -13.43 8.49
C LEU A 23 -11.92 -14.87 8.07
N ALA A 24 -11.74 -15.78 9.02
CA ALA A 24 -11.47 -17.19 8.75
C ALA A 24 -12.68 -17.89 8.11
N ASP A 25 -13.90 -17.52 8.51
CA ASP A 25 -15.14 -18.04 7.94
C ASP A 25 -15.38 -17.52 6.52
N GLN A 26 -15.07 -16.24 6.24
CA GLN A 26 -15.07 -15.72 4.88
C GLN A 26 -14.06 -16.45 3.96
N ALA A 27 -12.98 -16.98 4.53
CA ALA A 27 -12.01 -17.79 3.80
C ALA A 27 -12.42 -19.27 3.64
N ARG A 28 -13.67 -19.64 3.93
CA ARG A 28 -14.25 -20.98 3.72
C ARG A 28 -15.22 -20.98 2.56
N GLN A 29 -15.37 -22.15 1.94
CA GLN A 29 -16.44 -22.37 0.96
C GLN A 29 -17.79 -22.52 1.70
N PRO A 30 -18.91 -22.04 1.16
CA PRO A 30 -19.06 -21.41 -0.17
C PRO A 30 -18.78 -19.90 -0.21
N ALA A 31 -18.62 -19.24 0.95
CA ALA A 31 -18.45 -17.79 1.05
C ALA A 31 -17.26 -17.28 0.21
N LEU A 32 -16.13 -17.95 0.28
CA LEU A 32 -14.92 -17.60 -0.45
C LEU A 32 -15.14 -17.54 -1.97
N GLY A 33 -15.88 -18.50 -2.53
CA GLY A 33 -16.19 -18.56 -3.95
C GLY A 33 -17.08 -17.41 -4.44
N GLN A 34 -17.89 -16.82 -3.54
CA GLN A 34 -18.83 -15.74 -3.85
C GLN A 34 -18.19 -14.34 -3.76
N LEU A 35 -17.00 -14.21 -3.16
CA LEU A 35 -16.31 -12.93 -3.04
C LEU A 35 -15.90 -12.40 -4.42
N LYS A 36 -16.01 -11.10 -4.62
CA LYS A 36 -15.41 -10.42 -5.78
C LYS A 36 -13.89 -10.36 -5.63
N ASP A 37 -13.15 -10.21 -6.73
CA ASP A 37 -11.69 -10.19 -6.71
C ASP A 37 -11.10 -9.08 -5.83
N ARG A 38 -11.78 -7.94 -5.76
CA ARG A 38 -11.41 -6.86 -4.84
C ARG A 38 -11.57 -7.28 -3.38
N ASP A 39 -12.73 -7.85 -3.04
CA ASP A 39 -13.05 -8.27 -1.67
C ASP A 39 -12.14 -9.43 -1.24
N LEU A 40 -11.80 -10.33 -2.17
CA LEU A 40 -10.82 -11.40 -1.96
C LEU A 40 -9.41 -10.83 -1.70
N SER A 41 -9.00 -9.80 -2.43
CA SER A 41 -7.71 -9.14 -2.21
C SER A 41 -7.67 -8.43 -0.86
N ASP A 42 -8.76 -7.79 -0.45
CA ASP A 42 -8.91 -7.15 0.84
C ASP A 42 -8.91 -8.18 1.98
N LEU A 43 -9.57 -9.32 1.80
CA LEU A 43 -9.55 -10.44 2.75
C LEU A 43 -8.13 -10.97 2.94
N VAL A 44 -7.38 -11.21 1.85
CA VAL A 44 -5.98 -11.66 1.90
C VAL A 44 -5.10 -10.65 2.66
N SER A 45 -5.29 -9.35 2.43
CA SER A 45 -4.54 -8.30 3.13
C SER A 45 -4.84 -8.31 4.64
N ARG A 46 -6.12 -8.35 5.03
CA ARG A 46 -6.54 -8.40 6.44
C ARG A 46 -6.02 -9.64 7.15
N LEU A 47 -6.10 -10.82 6.52
CA LEU A 47 -5.57 -12.06 7.08
C LEU A 47 -4.05 -11.99 7.28
N ARG A 48 -3.31 -11.40 6.34
CA ARG A 48 -1.86 -11.17 6.47
C ARG A 48 -1.53 -10.28 7.65
N ASP A 49 -2.26 -9.20 7.83
CA ASP A 49 -2.05 -8.26 8.93
C ASP A 49 -2.31 -8.94 10.28
N ARG A 50 -3.40 -9.70 10.41
CA ARG A 50 -3.72 -10.44 11.63
C ARG A 50 -2.69 -11.53 11.92
N ARG A 51 -2.27 -12.29 10.90
CA ARG A 51 -1.21 -13.29 11.02
C ARG A 51 0.12 -12.67 11.46
N ASN A 52 0.53 -11.56 10.84
CA ASN A 52 1.77 -10.88 11.20
C ASN A 52 1.73 -10.39 12.65
N ARG A 53 0.62 -9.79 13.07
CA ARG A 53 0.42 -9.35 14.47
C ARG A 53 0.50 -10.52 15.46
N ALA A 54 -0.14 -11.65 15.14
CA ALA A 54 -0.07 -12.85 15.99
C ALA A 54 1.35 -13.38 16.07
N ARG A 55 2.09 -13.40 14.96
CA ARG A 55 3.50 -13.80 14.91
C ARG A 55 4.38 -12.91 15.78
N ASP A 56 4.21 -11.59 15.68
CA ASP A 56 5.05 -10.63 16.40
C ASP A 56 4.78 -10.70 17.91
N LEU A 57 3.51 -10.84 18.31
CA LEU A 57 3.12 -11.08 19.70
C LEU A 57 3.68 -12.41 20.21
N GLY A 58 3.56 -13.51 19.44
CA GLY A 58 4.08 -14.81 19.80
C GLY A 58 5.61 -14.81 19.94
N ASN A 59 6.31 -14.11 19.07
CA ASN A 59 7.76 -13.93 19.15
C ASN A 59 8.15 -13.13 20.40
N ARG A 60 7.42 -12.08 20.73
CA ARG A 60 7.64 -11.29 21.94
C ARG A 60 7.44 -12.15 23.20
N GLN A 61 6.28 -12.82 23.32
CA GLN A 61 5.97 -13.70 24.43
C GLN A 61 7.03 -14.80 24.59
N GLY A 62 7.47 -15.40 23.49
CA GLY A 62 8.52 -16.40 23.50
C GLY A 62 9.90 -15.85 23.93
N ARG A 63 10.18 -14.56 23.71
CA ARG A 63 11.38 -13.88 24.23
C ARG A 63 11.24 -13.57 25.74
N GLU A 64 10.08 -13.10 26.15
CA GLU A 64 9.76 -12.84 27.56
C GLU A 64 9.88 -14.14 28.40
N ALA A 65 9.28 -15.23 27.92
CA ALA A 65 9.35 -16.53 28.58
C ALA A 65 10.78 -17.07 28.75
N ARG A 66 11.69 -16.67 27.85
CA ARG A 66 13.13 -17.04 27.93
C ARG A 66 13.99 -15.99 28.63
N GLY A 67 13.39 -14.97 29.23
CA GLY A 67 14.12 -13.87 29.89
C GLY A 67 14.96 -13.00 28.93
N LYS A 68 14.62 -13.00 27.63
CA LYS A 68 15.33 -12.23 26.58
C LYS A 68 14.65 -10.92 26.21
N ALA A 69 13.55 -10.58 26.87
CA ALA A 69 12.82 -9.32 26.72
C ALA A 69 12.13 -8.99 28.05
N ASP A 70 12.00 -7.71 28.34
CA ASP A 70 11.25 -7.26 29.50
C ASP A 70 9.76 -7.60 29.33
N PRO A 71 9.08 -8.00 30.41
CA PRO A 71 7.66 -8.28 30.39
C PRO A 71 6.85 -7.09 29.90
N SER A 72 5.84 -7.31 29.06
CA SER A 72 4.91 -6.27 28.65
C SER A 72 3.82 -5.98 29.67
N GLY A 73 3.75 -6.78 30.73
CA GLY A 73 2.82 -6.66 31.85
C GLY A 73 3.52 -6.88 33.19
N ALA A 74 2.74 -7.02 34.25
CA ALA A 74 3.26 -7.22 35.63
C ALA A 74 4.07 -8.53 35.77
N THR A 75 3.80 -9.53 34.95
CA THR A 75 4.49 -10.83 34.93
C THR A 75 4.88 -11.19 33.49
N ALA A 76 6.01 -11.91 33.37
CA ALA A 76 6.44 -12.43 32.08
C ALA A 76 5.44 -13.46 31.53
N ALA A 77 5.29 -13.53 30.21
CA ALA A 77 4.47 -14.54 29.55
C ALA A 77 4.99 -15.96 29.89
N GLY A 78 4.10 -16.87 30.25
CA GLY A 78 4.46 -18.25 30.55
C GLY A 78 4.77 -19.11 29.33
N GLY A 79 4.48 -18.60 28.14
CA GLY A 79 4.69 -19.28 26.85
C GLY A 79 3.98 -18.58 25.71
N ASN A 80 4.06 -19.15 24.52
CA ASN A 80 3.43 -18.59 23.30
C ASN A 80 2.53 -19.61 22.55
N GLU A 81 2.11 -20.68 23.22
CA GLU A 81 1.33 -21.77 22.57
C GLU A 81 0.01 -21.27 22.00
N GLY A 82 -0.74 -20.46 22.75
CA GLY A 82 -1.98 -19.86 22.26
C GLY A 82 -1.78 -18.97 21.03
N MET A 83 -0.65 -18.26 20.96
CA MET A 83 -0.30 -17.46 19.77
C MET A 83 0.12 -18.34 18.59
N ARG A 84 0.74 -19.50 18.85
CA ARG A 84 1.07 -20.47 17.80
C ARG A 84 -0.19 -21.07 17.19
N SER A 85 -1.11 -21.58 18.01
CA SER A 85 -2.39 -22.12 17.52
C SER A 85 -3.17 -21.07 16.74
N LYS A 86 -3.23 -19.82 17.24
CA LYS A 86 -3.83 -18.71 16.51
C LYS A 86 -3.16 -18.48 15.14
N LEU A 87 -1.84 -18.50 15.12
CA LEU A 87 -1.05 -18.31 13.90
C LEU A 87 -1.33 -19.40 12.87
N ASP A 88 -1.44 -20.66 13.33
CA ASP A 88 -1.70 -21.79 12.45
C ASP A 88 -3.08 -21.66 11.78
N TYR A 89 -4.13 -21.33 12.54
CA TYR A 89 -5.46 -21.11 11.96
C TYR A 89 -5.52 -19.92 11.00
N LEU A 90 -4.81 -18.82 11.30
CA LEU A 90 -4.73 -17.69 10.41
C LEU A 90 -3.92 -17.99 9.14
N ASN A 91 -2.88 -18.84 9.22
CA ASN A 91 -2.15 -19.31 8.05
C ASN A 91 -3.06 -20.17 7.17
N ASP A 92 -3.78 -21.14 7.75
CA ASP A 92 -4.72 -21.99 7.01
C ASP A 92 -5.80 -21.16 6.26
N ALA A 93 -6.33 -20.13 6.92
CA ALA A 93 -7.29 -19.22 6.29
C ALA A 93 -6.65 -18.42 5.15
N LEU A 94 -5.44 -17.92 5.36
CA LEU A 94 -4.68 -17.18 4.36
C LEU A 94 -4.34 -18.05 3.16
N ASP A 95 -3.94 -19.30 3.38
CA ASP A 95 -3.60 -20.25 2.31
C ASP A 95 -4.83 -20.57 1.46
N ARG A 96 -6.01 -20.76 2.08
CA ARG A 96 -7.28 -20.92 1.34
C ARG A 96 -7.58 -19.71 0.46
N ALA A 97 -7.49 -18.50 1.02
CA ALA A 97 -7.78 -17.27 0.28
C ALA A 97 -6.77 -16.99 -0.84
N THR A 98 -5.49 -17.30 -0.61
CA THR A 98 -4.45 -17.14 -1.65
C THR A 98 -4.60 -18.18 -2.74
N ALA A 99 -4.90 -19.44 -2.41
CA ALA A 99 -5.15 -20.51 -3.39
C ALA A 99 -6.33 -20.15 -4.31
N GLU A 100 -7.42 -19.64 -3.75
CA GLU A 100 -8.58 -19.19 -4.55
C GLU A 100 -8.22 -18.03 -5.47
N ARG A 101 -7.47 -17.05 -4.98
CA ARG A 101 -7.00 -15.92 -5.80
C ARG A 101 -6.10 -16.39 -6.95
N ASP A 102 -5.21 -17.33 -6.65
CA ASP A 102 -4.26 -17.85 -7.67
C ASP A 102 -5.00 -18.76 -8.67
N ARG A 103 -6.01 -19.53 -8.22
CA ARG A 103 -6.92 -20.25 -9.11
C ARG A 103 -7.62 -19.31 -10.07
N ARG A 104 -8.23 -18.22 -9.58
CA ARG A 104 -8.91 -17.22 -10.45
C ARG A 104 -7.96 -16.56 -11.43
N LYS A 105 -6.70 -16.33 -11.04
CA LYS A 105 -5.69 -15.80 -11.95
C LYS A 105 -5.34 -16.80 -13.05
N ALA A 106 -5.31 -18.10 -12.75
CA ALA A 106 -5.05 -19.14 -13.72
C ALA A 106 -6.26 -19.36 -14.66
N ASP A 107 -7.48 -19.30 -14.13
CA ASP A 107 -8.73 -19.41 -14.88
C ASP A 107 -9.08 -18.12 -15.68
N GLY A 108 -8.45 -17.00 -15.33
CA GLY A 108 -8.59 -15.72 -16.05
C GLY A 108 -8.01 -15.81 -17.45
N PRO A 109 -8.30 -14.83 -18.35
CA PRO A 109 -7.76 -14.84 -19.70
C PRO A 109 -6.25 -15.04 -19.63
N ALA A 110 -5.80 -16.09 -20.32
CA ALA A 110 -4.40 -16.51 -20.35
C ALA A 110 -3.50 -15.28 -20.53
N ALA A 111 -2.34 -15.29 -19.88
CA ALA A 111 -1.39 -14.17 -19.93
C ALA A 111 -1.02 -13.76 -21.38
N GLY A 112 -1.28 -14.64 -22.36
CA GLY A 112 -1.14 -14.38 -23.80
C GLY A 112 -2.27 -13.57 -24.43
N ASP A 113 -3.42 -13.44 -23.76
CA ASP A 113 -4.58 -12.69 -24.30
C ASP A 113 -4.71 -11.29 -23.66
N ARG A 114 -3.83 -10.99 -22.70
CA ARG A 114 -3.65 -9.61 -22.23
C ARG A 114 -2.68 -8.92 -23.18
N PRO A 115 -3.10 -7.83 -23.83
CA PRO A 115 -2.15 -7.07 -24.62
C PRO A 115 -0.92 -6.79 -23.77
N ASP A 116 0.25 -7.16 -24.25
CA ASP A 116 1.50 -7.02 -23.53
C ASP A 116 1.60 -5.57 -23.03
N GLN A 117 1.97 -5.38 -21.77
CA GLN A 117 2.11 -4.02 -21.20
C GLN A 117 3.04 -3.17 -22.05
N VAL A 118 4.01 -3.81 -22.71
CA VAL A 118 4.91 -3.17 -23.68
C VAL A 118 4.13 -2.70 -24.91
N GLU A 119 3.22 -3.52 -25.43
CA GLU A 119 2.37 -3.16 -26.57
C GLU A 119 1.39 -2.03 -26.24
N LEU A 120 0.77 -2.08 -25.05
CA LEU A 120 -0.07 -0.99 -24.54
C LEU A 120 0.72 0.31 -24.34
N ALA A 121 1.94 0.21 -23.80
CA ALA A 121 2.83 1.35 -23.64
C ALA A 121 3.27 1.92 -24.97
N GLN A 122 3.61 1.08 -25.94
CA GLN A 122 3.96 1.49 -27.31
C GLN A 122 2.76 2.15 -28.00
N LYS A 123 1.56 1.60 -27.87
CA LYS A 123 0.33 2.17 -28.42
C LYS A 123 0.00 3.52 -27.77
N ALA A 124 0.18 3.64 -26.47
CA ALA A 124 0.01 4.91 -25.75
C ALA A 124 1.07 5.95 -26.18
N LEU A 125 2.31 5.51 -26.37
CA LEU A 125 3.39 6.37 -26.85
C LEU A 125 3.14 6.83 -28.29
N ALA A 126 2.72 5.94 -29.17
CA ALA A 126 2.34 6.26 -30.55
C ALA A 126 1.14 7.22 -30.62
N ALA A 127 0.12 7.00 -29.78
CA ALA A 127 -1.02 7.89 -29.66
C ALA A 127 -0.61 9.29 -29.15
N LYS A 128 0.33 9.34 -28.18
CA LYS A 128 0.87 10.60 -27.68
C LYS A 128 1.72 11.33 -28.72
N GLN A 129 2.50 10.59 -29.50
CA GLN A 129 3.31 11.17 -30.60
C GLN A 129 2.44 11.67 -31.75
N SER A 130 1.38 10.93 -32.12
CA SER A 130 0.43 11.37 -33.12
C SER A 130 -0.41 12.57 -32.66
N ALA A 131 -0.74 12.64 -31.37
CA ALA A 131 -1.41 13.81 -30.81
C ALA A 131 -0.47 15.02 -30.67
N ALA A 132 0.85 14.81 -30.52
CA ALA A 132 1.84 15.88 -30.48
C ALA A 132 2.18 16.45 -31.87
N GLY A 133 1.80 15.77 -32.95
CA GLY A 133 2.07 16.17 -34.34
C GLY A 133 0.96 16.94 -35.04
N GLY A 134 -0.22 17.08 -34.42
CA GLY A 134 -1.30 17.88 -34.97
C GLY A 134 -1.18 19.37 -34.57
N PRO A 135 -1.38 20.34 -35.47
CA PRO A 135 -1.54 21.72 -35.07
C PRO A 135 -2.78 21.78 -34.14
N SER A 136 -2.56 21.89 -32.86
CA SER A 136 -3.64 22.17 -31.92
C SER A 136 -4.12 23.58 -32.21
N GLU A 137 -5.31 23.73 -32.80
CA GLU A 137 -5.97 25.03 -32.98
C GLU A 137 -6.18 25.79 -31.66
N THR A 138 -6.02 25.13 -30.55
CA THR A 138 -5.97 25.73 -29.21
C THR A 138 -4.63 26.41 -28.89
N ARG A 139 -3.66 26.33 -29.79
CA ARG A 139 -2.31 26.88 -29.60
C ARG A 139 -2.13 28.35 -30.00
N GLU A 140 -3.12 28.96 -30.64
CA GLU A 140 -3.00 30.39 -30.99
C GLU A 140 -3.02 31.34 -29.77
N LYS A 141 -3.36 30.85 -28.56
CA LYS A 141 -3.32 31.64 -27.31
C LYS A 141 -2.36 31.13 -26.24
N GLY A 142 -1.56 30.13 -26.52
CA GLY A 142 -0.64 29.58 -25.56
C GLY A 142 0.35 28.62 -26.20
N ALA A 143 1.23 29.12 -27.05
CA ALA A 143 2.39 28.34 -27.49
C ALA A 143 3.12 27.78 -26.27
N PRO A 144 3.57 26.51 -26.31
CA PRO A 144 4.36 25.99 -25.18
C PRO A 144 5.60 26.86 -25.06
N LEU A 145 5.81 27.33 -23.86
CA LEU A 145 7.00 28.08 -23.48
C LEU A 145 8.22 27.22 -23.80
N HIS A 146 8.82 27.43 -24.95
CA HIS A 146 10.10 26.84 -25.30
C HIS A 146 11.17 27.62 -24.53
N PRO A 147 12.26 27.00 -24.03
CA PRO A 147 13.32 27.72 -23.31
C PRO A 147 13.92 28.90 -24.07
N ASN A 148 13.83 28.88 -25.42
CA ASN A 148 14.35 29.92 -26.31
C ASN A 148 13.24 30.78 -26.96
N ASP A 149 11.99 30.72 -26.48
CA ASP A 149 10.89 31.51 -26.96
C ASP A 149 10.98 32.91 -26.31
N PRO A 150 11.06 34.01 -27.08
CA PRO A 150 11.08 35.37 -26.53
C PRO A 150 9.79 35.69 -25.72
N ASP A 151 8.68 35.03 -25.99
CA ASP A 151 7.44 35.17 -25.25
C ASP A 151 7.35 34.22 -24.04
N ALA A 152 8.36 33.36 -23.81
CA ALA A 152 8.42 32.43 -22.66
C ALA A 152 8.43 33.15 -21.32
N ASP A 153 8.71 34.45 -21.30
CA ASP A 153 8.71 35.25 -20.07
C ASP A 153 7.31 35.67 -19.58
N GLN A 154 6.24 35.41 -20.37
CA GLN A 154 4.88 35.72 -19.89
C GLN A 154 4.49 34.88 -18.68
N GLY A 155 4.93 33.61 -18.59
CA GLY A 155 4.78 32.78 -17.37
C GLY A 155 5.67 33.24 -16.23
N LYS A 156 6.84 33.75 -16.51
CA LYS A 156 7.78 34.27 -15.51
C LYS A 156 7.34 35.61 -14.95
N ARG A 157 6.55 36.40 -15.68
CA ARG A 157 5.95 37.65 -15.12
C ARG A 157 4.99 37.33 -13.99
N ALA A 158 4.20 36.28 -14.10
CA ALA A 158 3.34 35.82 -13.02
C ALA A 158 4.17 35.32 -11.79
N LEU A 159 5.32 34.70 -12.04
CA LEU A 159 6.24 34.29 -10.99
C LEU A 159 6.87 35.49 -10.30
N ALA A 160 7.35 36.50 -11.05
CA ALA A 160 7.91 37.74 -10.48
C ALA A 160 6.87 38.53 -9.69
N GLU A 161 5.61 38.51 -10.10
CA GLU A 161 4.53 39.13 -9.34
C GLU A 161 4.19 38.33 -8.07
N THR A 162 4.26 37.02 -8.14
CA THR A 162 4.12 36.13 -6.97
C THR A 162 5.29 36.33 -6.01
N GLU A 163 6.51 36.47 -6.53
CA GLU A 163 7.70 36.81 -5.73
C GLU A 163 7.54 38.13 -5.00
N ARG A 164 7.07 39.21 -5.69
CA ARG A 164 6.79 40.49 -5.05
C ARG A 164 5.72 40.41 -3.98
N ARG A 165 4.73 39.58 -4.14
CA ARG A 165 3.65 39.38 -3.15
C ARG A 165 4.10 38.54 -1.95
N THR A 166 5.03 37.61 -2.15
CA THR A 166 5.51 36.68 -1.14
C THR A 166 6.85 37.08 -0.55
N ALA A 167 7.61 37.97 -1.21
CA ALA A 167 8.84 38.54 -0.67
C ALA A 167 8.68 39.12 0.73
N PRO A 168 7.57 39.84 1.07
CA PRO A 168 7.32 40.31 2.42
C PRO A 168 7.15 39.18 3.47
N SER A 169 6.77 37.99 3.04
CA SER A 169 6.67 36.81 3.91
C SER A 169 7.98 36.09 4.13
N GLY A 170 9.05 36.47 3.46
CA GLY A 170 10.36 35.86 3.55
C GLY A 170 10.44 34.44 3.00
N ALA A 171 9.41 33.98 2.25
CA ALA A 171 9.36 32.61 1.75
C ALA A 171 10.35 32.34 0.61
N PHE A 172 10.78 33.39 -0.12
CA PHE A 172 11.70 33.29 -1.26
C PHE A 172 13.08 33.91 -1.02
N ASP A 173 13.20 34.89 -0.11
CA ASP A 173 14.47 35.51 0.22
C ASP A 173 15.45 34.59 0.97
N HIS A 174 14.97 33.42 1.38
CA HIS A 174 15.77 32.47 2.15
C HIS A 174 16.39 31.34 1.32
N ALA A 175 16.22 31.34 -0.01
CA ALA A 175 16.78 30.30 -0.86
C ALA A 175 18.34 30.26 -0.87
N GLY A 176 19.00 31.30 -0.37
CA GLY A 176 20.47 31.37 -0.26
C GLY A 176 21.00 31.69 1.13
N ASP A 177 20.22 32.34 1.98
CA ASP A 177 20.63 32.75 3.33
C ASP A 177 19.90 31.89 4.38
N LEU A 178 20.61 31.03 5.04
CA LEU A 178 20.06 30.14 6.07
C LEU A 178 19.97 30.91 7.40
N PRO A 179 18.84 31.50 7.77
CA PRO A 179 18.69 32.19 9.05
C PRO A 179 18.89 31.23 10.25
N ALA A 180 18.82 29.92 9.99
CA ALA A 180 19.17 28.90 10.97
C ALA A 180 20.67 28.92 11.37
N ARG A 181 21.58 29.37 10.50
CA ARG A 181 23.01 29.51 10.81
C ARG A 181 23.30 30.72 11.69
N GLU A 182 22.61 31.83 11.53
CA GLU A 182 22.76 33.00 12.38
C GLU A 182 22.14 32.79 13.78
N ARG A 183 20.98 32.13 13.86
CA ARG A 183 20.40 31.77 15.16
C ARG A 183 21.24 30.77 15.95
N SER A 184 22.00 29.93 15.28
CA SER A 184 22.91 28.99 15.91
C SER A 184 24.18 29.67 16.46
N ARG A 185 24.59 30.82 15.88
CA ARG A 185 25.76 31.60 16.35
C ARG A 185 25.43 32.51 17.52
N MET A 186 24.19 32.87 17.73
CA MET A 186 23.77 33.73 18.86
C MET A 186 23.42 32.96 20.14
N ARG A 187 23.61 31.62 20.14
CA ARG A 187 23.36 30.76 21.32
C ARG A 187 24.63 30.30 22.05
N HIS A 188 25.74 31.03 21.92
CA HIS A 188 26.93 30.83 22.72
C HIS A 188 27.32 32.12 23.42
#